data_6eb179e9daa8aa7835bd77f49325ac1e
#
_entry.id   6eb179e9daa8aa7835bd77f49325ac1e
#
_cell.length_a   1.000
_cell.length_b   1.000
_cell.length_c   1.000
_cell.angle_alpha   90.00
_cell.angle_beta   90.00
_cell.angle_gamma   90.00
#
_symmetry.space_group_name_H-M   'P 1'
#
loop_
_entity.id
_entity.type
_entity.pdbx_description
1 polymer ?
#
loop_
_entity_poly.entity_id
_entity_poly.type
_entity_poly.pdbx_seq_one_letter_code
_entity_poly.pdbx_strand_id
1 'polypeptide(L)'
;MLKPEVDSLVPHVPFNRRRFVQALGGSFAAAVLPVSAQTITTDSAGLDCDTVEIRSGDASVPAYRAQPEGKSNLPVIIVIHEVFGVHAHIADVCRRFAKLGYLAIAPNLYSRQGDPSKYPTINELYAAVVSKVPDRQVSEDLDATVMWAGKNGGDLTRLGVTGFCWGGRQAWLFAEHNPHVRAAVAWYGKVVGDRNEMTPSNPIDHVAELKAPVLGLYGAKDDSIPQATLSEMRGKLLASPDKAARESEILAYPDAGHAFFADYRPSYIKPDADDGWKRALAWFRKYGVL
;
A
#
# COMPACT_ATOMS: atom_id res chain seq x y z
N MET A 1 12.05 -2.16 24.10
CA MET A 1 12.15 -3.28 23.13
C MET A 1 11.37 -2.88 21.90
N LEU A 2 11.97 -2.91 20.70
CA LEU A 2 11.29 -2.57 19.45
C LEU A 2 10.15 -3.57 19.19
N LYS A 3 9.02 -3.11 18.63
CA LYS A 3 8.00 -4.04 18.17
C LYS A 3 8.57 -4.85 16.98
N PRO A 4 8.26 -6.15 16.84
CA PRO A 4 8.78 -7.00 15.76
C PRO A 4 8.60 -6.41 14.35
N GLU A 5 7.52 -5.64 14.14
CA GLU A 5 7.25 -4.93 12.89
C GLU A 5 8.34 -3.92 12.52
N VAL A 6 8.84 -3.20 13.52
CA VAL A 6 9.89 -2.19 13.31
C VAL A 6 11.24 -2.86 13.07
N ASP A 7 11.53 -3.95 13.80
CA ASP A 7 12.76 -4.70 13.62
C ASP A 7 12.86 -5.32 12.22
N SER A 8 11.75 -5.84 11.68
CA SER A 8 11.72 -6.40 10.32
C SER A 8 11.93 -5.36 9.22
N LEU A 9 11.69 -4.08 9.52
CA LEU A 9 11.88 -2.97 8.60
C LEU A 9 13.29 -2.37 8.65
N VAL A 10 14.07 -2.67 9.70
CA VAL A 10 15.42 -2.12 9.85
C VAL A 10 16.40 -2.85 8.94
N PRO A 11 17.03 -2.19 7.97
CA PRO A 11 18.12 -2.79 7.20
C PRO A 11 19.38 -2.88 8.08
N HIS A 12 20.12 -3.98 7.98
CA HIS A 12 21.40 -4.15 8.66
C HIS A 12 22.54 -3.31 8.05
N VAL A 13 22.24 -2.19 7.40
CA VAL A 13 23.21 -1.33 6.72
C VAL A 13 23.15 0.10 7.29
N PRO A 14 24.27 0.71 7.68
CA PRO A 14 24.28 2.07 8.22
C PRO A 14 23.86 3.11 7.18
N PHE A 15 23.00 4.01 7.61
CA PHE A 15 22.43 5.09 6.82
C PHE A 15 23.46 6.18 6.50
N ASN A 16 23.64 6.56 5.24
CA ASN A 16 24.54 7.64 4.83
C ASN A 16 23.80 8.81 4.17
N ARG A 17 23.67 9.92 4.89
CA ARG A 17 22.95 11.15 4.54
C ARG A 17 23.43 11.87 3.25
N ARG A 18 24.71 11.79 2.91
CA ARG A 18 25.32 12.67 1.88
C ARG A 18 25.01 12.29 0.43
N ARG A 19 24.70 11.05 0.13
CA ARG A 19 24.37 10.60 -1.25
C ARG A 19 22.91 10.83 -1.64
N PHE A 20 22.10 11.23 -0.69
CA PHE A 20 20.67 11.37 -0.81
C PHE A 20 20.21 12.67 -1.50
N VAL A 21 20.92 13.77 -1.31
CA VAL A 21 20.45 15.13 -1.67
C VAL A 21 20.61 15.46 -3.16
N GLN A 22 21.38 14.70 -3.93
CA GLN A 22 21.72 15.06 -5.32
C GLN A 22 20.84 14.50 -6.42
N ALA A 23 19.86 13.66 -6.12
CA ALA A 23 19.09 12.92 -7.15
C ALA A 23 17.63 13.36 -7.37
N LEU A 24 17.11 14.36 -6.65
CA LEU A 24 15.68 14.69 -6.69
C LEU A 24 15.39 16.19 -6.75
N GLY A 25 15.16 16.67 -7.97
CA GLY A 25 14.28 17.80 -8.20
C GLY A 25 12.84 17.28 -8.27
N GLY A 26 12.03 17.47 -7.21
CA GLY A 26 10.62 17.07 -7.20
C GLY A 26 10.18 16.54 -5.83
N SER A 27 9.15 17.11 -5.31
CA SER A 27 8.59 17.16 -3.96
C SER A 27 8.18 15.86 -3.25
N PHE A 28 8.71 14.69 -3.59
CA PHE A 28 8.56 13.49 -2.78
C PHE A 28 9.94 12.97 -2.36
N ALA A 29 10.13 12.94 -1.06
CA ALA A 29 11.37 12.51 -0.48
C ALA A 29 11.72 11.08 -0.87
N ALA A 30 12.87 10.89 -1.48
CA ALA A 30 13.46 9.58 -1.64
C ALA A 30 13.84 9.03 -0.27
N ALA A 31 12.98 8.30 0.33
CA ALA A 31 13.33 7.57 1.53
C ALA A 31 14.25 6.41 1.13
N VAL A 32 15.49 6.52 1.51
CA VAL A 32 15.94 5.75 2.61
C VAL A 32 16.90 4.62 2.32
N LEU A 33 17.16 4.09 1.15
CA LEU A 33 18.16 3.01 1.07
C LEU A 33 19.02 3.10 -0.19
N PRO A 34 20.28 2.60 -0.16
CA PRO A 34 21.04 2.48 -1.38
C PRO A 34 20.19 1.66 -2.39
N VAL A 35 20.00 2.23 -3.57
CA VAL A 35 19.33 1.54 -4.69
C VAL A 35 20.07 0.22 -4.88
N SER A 36 19.39 -0.90 -4.64
CA SER A 36 19.97 -2.20 -4.93
C SER A 36 20.07 -2.37 -6.45
N ALA A 37 20.99 -3.19 -6.90
CA ALA A 37 21.11 -3.53 -8.33
C ALA A 37 19.84 -4.21 -8.90
N GLN A 38 18.87 -4.53 -8.05
CA GLN A 38 17.61 -5.18 -8.39
C GLN A 38 16.42 -4.21 -8.45
N THR A 39 16.61 -2.93 -8.09
CA THR A 39 15.53 -1.94 -8.10
C THR A 39 14.96 -1.77 -9.50
N ILE A 40 13.68 -2.03 -9.65
CA ILE A 40 12.97 -1.86 -10.91
C ILE A 40 12.63 -0.39 -11.09
N THR A 41 12.91 0.14 -12.28
CA THR A 41 12.56 1.49 -12.66
C THR A 41 11.72 1.46 -13.94
N THR A 42 10.46 1.81 -13.81
CA THR A 42 9.53 1.96 -14.94
C THR A 42 9.62 3.38 -15.48
N ASP A 43 9.90 3.54 -16.78
CA ASP A 43 9.92 4.84 -17.42
C ASP A 43 8.51 5.47 -17.51
N SER A 44 8.48 6.79 -17.77
CA SER A 44 7.23 7.54 -17.93
C SER A 44 6.82 7.76 -19.40
N ALA A 45 7.47 7.13 -20.38
CA ALA A 45 7.11 7.29 -21.79
C ALA A 45 5.65 6.88 -22.04
N GLY A 46 4.86 7.74 -22.66
CA GLY A 46 3.42 7.52 -22.91
C GLY A 46 2.53 7.58 -21.66
N LEU A 47 3.08 8.06 -20.54
CA LEU A 47 2.35 8.27 -19.29
C LEU A 47 2.29 9.76 -18.95
N ASP A 48 1.14 10.17 -18.45
CA ASP A 48 0.95 11.42 -17.74
C ASP A 48 1.17 11.16 -16.24
N CYS A 49 2.30 11.65 -15.71
CA CYS A 49 2.71 11.46 -14.32
C CYS A 49 2.90 12.81 -13.64
N ASP A 50 2.23 13.01 -12.52
CA ASP A 50 2.29 14.28 -11.79
C ASP A 50 2.01 14.08 -10.30
N THR A 51 2.31 15.11 -9.53
CA THR A 51 1.83 15.29 -8.17
C THR A 51 0.60 16.19 -8.20
N VAL A 52 -0.48 15.70 -7.63
CA VAL A 52 -1.76 16.40 -7.54
C VAL A 52 -2.15 16.67 -6.10
N GLU A 53 -2.97 17.70 -5.88
CA GLU A 53 -3.50 18.04 -4.58
C GLU A 53 -4.95 17.55 -4.46
N ILE A 54 -5.20 16.75 -3.42
CA ILE A 54 -6.52 16.18 -3.14
C ILE A 54 -7.11 16.88 -1.91
N ARG A 55 -8.28 17.51 -2.09
CA ARG A 55 -8.99 18.10 -0.95
C ARG A 55 -9.64 17.01 -0.11
N SER A 56 -9.24 16.88 1.16
CA SER A 56 -9.80 15.97 2.15
C SER A 56 -10.20 16.77 3.40
N GLY A 57 -11.50 17.04 3.54
CA GLY A 57 -11.99 17.97 4.54
C GLY A 57 -11.41 19.37 4.38
N ASP A 58 -10.75 19.86 5.41
CA ASP A 58 -10.04 21.14 5.43
C ASP A 58 -8.57 21.05 4.98
N ALA A 59 -8.05 19.84 4.81
CA ALA A 59 -6.67 19.59 4.42
C ALA A 59 -6.49 19.40 2.91
N SER A 60 -5.26 19.64 2.43
CA SER A 60 -4.78 19.23 1.12
C SER A 60 -3.83 18.06 1.28
N VAL A 61 -4.10 16.96 0.56
CA VAL A 61 -3.32 15.73 0.57
C VAL A 61 -2.60 15.61 -0.78
N PRO A 62 -1.27 15.78 -0.82
CA PRO A 62 -0.51 15.55 -2.02
C PRO A 62 -0.59 14.08 -2.43
N ALA A 63 -0.72 13.80 -3.74
CA ALA A 63 -0.76 12.43 -4.25
C ALA A 63 0.06 12.31 -5.54
N TYR A 64 0.85 11.26 -5.66
CA TYR A 64 1.47 10.91 -6.93
C TYR A 64 0.46 10.18 -7.82
N ARG A 65 0.29 10.66 -9.06
CA ARG A 65 -0.59 10.07 -10.06
C ARG A 65 0.22 9.63 -11.29
N ALA A 66 -0.16 8.50 -11.87
CA ALA A 66 0.32 8.05 -13.18
C ALA A 66 -0.85 7.43 -13.96
N GLN A 67 -0.98 7.77 -15.25
CA GLN A 67 -2.00 7.22 -16.15
C GLN A 67 -1.49 7.24 -17.61
N PRO A 68 -2.08 6.46 -18.53
CA PRO A 68 -1.80 6.61 -19.96
C PRO A 68 -2.11 8.01 -20.46
N GLU A 69 -1.17 8.60 -21.23
CA GLU A 69 -1.32 9.94 -21.77
C GLU A 69 -2.54 10.04 -22.69
N GLY A 70 -3.33 11.12 -22.54
CA GLY A 70 -4.49 11.42 -23.38
C GLY A 70 -5.66 10.42 -23.24
N LYS A 71 -5.67 9.56 -22.25
CA LYS A 71 -6.76 8.61 -22.00
C LYS A 71 -7.64 9.04 -20.82
N SER A 72 -8.89 8.63 -20.87
CA SER A 72 -9.89 8.82 -19.81
C SER A 72 -10.76 7.59 -19.66
N ASN A 73 -11.69 7.60 -18.72
CA ASN A 73 -12.52 6.43 -18.37
C ASN A 73 -11.68 5.19 -18.04
N LEU A 74 -10.59 5.42 -17.28
CA LEU A 74 -9.61 4.40 -16.93
C LEU A 74 -10.04 3.63 -15.68
N PRO A 75 -9.77 2.32 -15.60
CA PRO A 75 -9.85 1.63 -14.32
C PRO A 75 -8.89 2.30 -13.32
N VAL A 76 -9.31 2.34 -12.06
CA VAL A 76 -8.57 3.06 -11.01
C VAL A 76 -7.88 2.07 -10.07
N ILE A 77 -6.60 2.31 -9.77
CA ILE A 77 -5.90 1.64 -8.68
C ILE A 77 -5.41 2.70 -7.68
N ILE A 78 -5.90 2.60 -6.45
CA ILE A 78 -5.32 3.32 -5.32
C ILE A 78 -4.16 2.51 -4.77
N VAL A 79 -2.99 3.13 -4.67
CA VAL A 79 -1.76 2.52 -4.14
C VAL A 79 -1.48 3.12 -2.76
N ILE A 80 -1.60 2.30 -1.71
CA ILE A 80 -1.37 2.74 -0.33
C ILE A 80 0.07 2.42 0.05
N HIS A 81 0.81 3.46 0.41
CA HIS A 81 2.25 3.40 0.68
C HIS A 81 2.61 2.64 1.96
N GLU A 82 3.87 2.27 2.08
CA GLU A 82 4.51 1.73 3.29
C GLU A 82 4.71 2.83 4.35
N VAL A 83 5.34 2.49 5.48
CA VAL A 83 5.68 3.45 6.55
C VAL A 83 6.56 4.62 6.07
N PHE A 84 7.21 4.50 4.92
CA PHE A 84 8.10 5.53 4.35
C PHE A 84 7.39 6.61 3.53
N GLY A 85 6.05 6.59 3.45
CA GLY A 85 5.29 7.52 2.63
C GLY A 85 5.36 7.21 1.13
N VAL A 86 4.99 8.19 0.30
CA VAL A 86 5.05 8.08 -1.16
C VAL A 86 6.49 8.36 -1.61
N HIS A 87 7.25 7.31 -1.79
CA HIS A 87 8.66 7.37 -2.24
C HIS A 87 8.83 6.77 -3.65
N ALA A 88 10.07 6.72 -4.16
CA ALA A 88 10.36 6.33 -5.54
C ALA A 88 9.78 4.96 -5.94
N HIS A 89 9.79 3.97 -5.05
CA HIS A 89 9.22 2.64 -5.31
C HIS A 89 7.68 2.70 -5.43
N ILE A 90 6.98 3.43 -4.56
CA ILE A 90 5.51 3.59 -4.64
C ILE A 90 5.12 4.33 -5.92
N ALA A 91 5.87 5.38 -6.28
CA ALA A 91 5.69 6.07 -7.55
C ALA A 91 5.94 5.14 -8.76
N ASP A 92 6.93 4.24 -8.66
CA ASP A 92 7.19 3.22 -9.67
C ASP A 92 6.06 2.21 -9.81
N VAL A 93 5.50 1.73 -8.69
CA VAL A 93 4.31 0.85 -8.68
C VAL A 93 3.13 1.53 -9.39
N CYS A 94 2.91 2.84 -9.15
CA CYS A 94 1.89 3.58 -9.90
C CYS A 94 2.16 3.58 -11.40
N ARG A 95 3.42 3.80 -11.84
CA ARG A 95 3.78 3.73 -13.26
C ARG A 95 3.61 2.33 -13.85
N ARG A 96 3.94 1.26 -13.09
CA ARG A 96 3.69 -0.14 -13.53
C ARG A 96 2.20 -0.36 -13.83
N PHE A 97 1.30 0.10 -12.96
CA PHE A 97 -0.14 0.03 -13.21
C PHE A 97 -0.56 0.91 -14.39
N ALA A 98 -0.01 2.12 -14.50
CA ALA A 98 -0.34 3.03 -15.61
C ALA A 98 0.08 2.44 -16.97
N LYS A 99 1.23 1.76 -17.07
CA LYS A 99 1.65 1.01 -18.29
C LYS A 99 0.66 -0.12 -18.65
N LEU A 100 -0.13 -0.60 -17.69
CA LEU A 100 -1.17 -1.60 -17.91
C LEU A 100 -2.56 -0.97 -18.20
N GLY A 101 -2.65 0.36 -18.30
CA GLY A 101 -3.88 1.05 -18.67
C GLY A 101 -4.71 1.60 -17.50
N TYR A 102 -4.19 1.62 -16.29
CA TYR A 102 -4.88 2.16 -15.12
C TYR A 102 -4.58 3.64 -14.89
N LEU A 103 -5.53 4.35 -14.28
CA LEU A 103 -5.23 5.52 -13.48
C LEU A 103 -4.76 5.02 -12.11
N ALA A 104 -3.48 5.13 -11.82
CA ALA A 104 -2.89 4.74 -10.54
C ALA A 104 -2.56 5.98 -9.72
N ILE A 105 -2.96 6.00 -8.43
CA ILE A 105 -2.79 7.15 -7.56
C ILE A 105 -2.40 6.74 -6.16
N ALA A 106 -1.37 7.38 -5.61
CA ALA A 106 -0.83 7.15 -4.27
C ALA A 106 -0.91 8.43 -3.44
N PRO A 107 -1.91 8.60 -2.55
CA PRO A 107 -1.98 9.74 -1.65
C PRO A 107 -0.92 9.67 -0.56
N ASN A 108 -0.37 10.83 -0.17
CA ASN A 108 0.51 10.94 1.00
C ASN A 108 -0.32 11.04 2.29
N LEU A 109 -0.64 9.88 2.85
CA LEU A 109 -1.49 9.75 4.03
C LEU A 109 -0.86 10.29 5.34
N TYR A 110 0.41 10.74 5.26
CA TYR A 110 1.14 11.34 6.37
C TYR A 110 1.26 12.86 6.28
N SER A 111 0.62 13.49 5.29
CA SER A 111 0.76 14.92 5.00
C SER A 111 0.48 15.83 6.20
N ARG A 112 -0.38 15.39 7.13
CA ARG A 112 -0.69 16.15 8.36
C ARG A 112 0.28 15.88 9.51
N GLN A 113 0.92 14.71 9.54
CA GLN A 113 1.81 14.29 10.63
C GLN A 113 3.27 14.63 10.37
N GLY A 114 3.66 14.75 9.11
CA GLY A 114 5.00 15.16 8.75
C GLY A 114 5.63 14.37 7.61
N ASP A 115 6.86 14.72 7.30
CA ASP A 115 7.63 14.12 6.22
C ASP A 115 8.48 12.97 6.76
N PRO A 116 8.20 11.71 6.35
CA PRO A 116 8.94 10.52 6.78
C PRO A 116 10.46 10.60 6.54
N SER A 117 10.88 11.30 5.49
CA SER A 117 12.30 11.41 5.12
C SER A 117 13.17 12.17 6.11
N LYS A 118 12.56 12.92 7.03
CA LYS A 118 13.27 13.70 8.04
C LYS A 118 13.78 12.85 9.21
N TYR A 119 13.36 11.61 9.32
CA TYR A 119 13.67 10.74 10.45
C TYR A 119 14.75 9.73 10.05
N PRO A 120 15.90 9.72 10.73
CA PRO A 120 17.04 8.88 10.36
C PRO A 120 16.85 7.40 10.70
N THR A 121 15.92 7.09 11.62
CA THR A 121 15.64 5.72 12.02
C THR A 121 14.13 5.42 11.91
N ILE A 122 13.81 4.16 11.69
CA ILE A 122 12.40 3.71 11.64
C ILE A 122 11.68 3.94 12.97
N ASN A 123 12.39 3.82 14.10
CA ASN A 123 11.82 4.07 15.42
C ASN A 123 11.39 5.52 15.58
N GLU A 124 12.25 6.46 15.20
CA GLU A 124 11.92 7.89 15.24
C GLU A 124 10.78 8.22 14.29
N LEU A 125 10.81 7.66 13.07
CA LEU A 125 9.73 7.80 12.10
C LEU A 125 8.41 7.28 12.67
N TYR A 126 8.42 6.07 13.23
CA TYR A 126 7.21 5.46 13.79
C TYR A 126 6.64 6.30 14.93
N ALA A 127 7.49 6.71 15.88
CA ALA A 127 7.08 7.53 17.02
C ALA A 127 6.60 8.95 16.62
N ALA A 128 7.25 9.56 15.64
CA ALA A 128 6.97 10.93 15.25
C ALA A 128 5.80 11.07 14.26
N VAL A 129 5.60 10.10 13.37
CA VAL A 129 4.64 10.16 12.26
C VAL A 129 3.64 9.01 12.32
N VAL A 130 4.09 7.77 12.10
CA VAL A 130 3.20 6.63 11.81
C VAL A 130 2.20 6.36 12.93
N SER A 131 2.66 6.39 14.20
CA SER A 131 1.81 6.15 15.39
C SER A 131 0.78 7.25 15.66
N LYS A 132 0.86 8.36 14.93
CA LYS A 132 -0.04 9.51 15.09
C LYS A 132 -1.08 9.63 13.98
N VAL A 133 -1.13 8.66 13.08
CA VAL A 133 -2.09 8.66 11.96
C VAL A 133 -3.32 7.86 12.35
N PRO A 134 -4.49 8.52 12.54
CA PRO A 134 -5.72 7.80 12.85
C PRO A 134 -6.22 7.00 11.64
N ASP A 135 -6.71 5.78 11.85
CA ASP A 135 -7.36 4.99 10.79
C ASP A 135 -8.52 5.74 10.13
N ARG A 136 -9.28 6.51 10.91
CA ARG A 136 -10.35 7.37 10.40
C ARG A 136 -9.83 8.39 9.38
N GLN A 137 -8.73 9.08 9.69
CA GLN A 137 -8.10 10.04 8.75
C GLN A 137 -7.71 9.34 7.44
N VAL A 138 -7.14 8.13 7.55
CA VAL A 138 -6.74 7.35 6.37
C VAL A 138 -7.95 7.03 5.50
N SER A 139 -9.05 6.57 6.09
CA SER A 139 -10.29 6.27 5.35
C SER A 139 -10.85 7.52 4.66
N GLU A 140 -10.90 8.66 5.36
CA GLU A 140 -11.38 9.94 4.81
C GLU A 140 -10.48 10.43 3.63
N ASP A 141 -9.16 10.28 3.74
CA ASP A 141 -8.22 10.66 2.68
C ASP A 141 -8.31 9.72 1.45
N LEU A 142 -8.53 8.44 1.69
CA LEU A 142 -8.75 7.47 0.63
C LEU A 142 -10.09 7.70 -0.08
N ASP A 143 -11.16 8.02 0.65
CA ASP A 143 -12.46 8.40 0.07
C ASP A 143 -12.32 9.65 -0.80
N ALA A 144 -11.62 10.67 -0.31
CA ALA A 144 -11.33 11.88 -1.08
C ALA A 144 -10.52 11.55 -2.35
N THR A 145 -9.59 10.60 -2.26
CA THR A 145 -8.79 10.13 -3.40
C THR A 145 -9.65 9.42 -4.45
N VAL A 146 -10.59 8.58 -4.02
CA VAL A 146 -11.59 7.93 -4.91
C VAL A 146 -12.41 9.00 -5.65
N MET A 147 -12.94 9.96 -4.91
CA MET A 147 -13.75 11.03 -5.50
C MET A 147 -12.94 11.90 -6.47
N TRP A 148 -11.68 12.16 -6.15
CA TRP A 148 -10.76 12.88 -7.05
C TRP A 148 -10.52 12.08 -8.33
N ALA A 149 -10.22 10.79 -8.24
CA ALA A 149 -9.98 9.93 -9.39
C ALA A 149 -11.18 9.92 -10.36
N GLY A 150 -12.41 9.79 -9.82
CA GLY A 150 -13.62 9.83 -10.63
C GLY A 150 -13.83 11.14 -11.38
N LYS A 151 -13.42 12.29 -10.80
CA LYS A 151 -13.50 13.60 -11.45
C LYS A 151 -12.37 13.85 -12.47
N ASN A 152 -11.32 13.02 -12.42
CA ASN A 152 -10.10 13.21 -13.23
C ASN A 152 -9.83 12.02 -14.18
N GLY A 153 -10.89 11.45 -14.75
CA GLY A 153 -10.80 10.46 -15.82
C GLY A 153 -10.79 9.00 -15.36
N GLY A 154 -11.03 8.74 -14.08
CA GLY A 154 -11.18 7.40 -13.54
C GLY A 154 -12.62 6.88 -13.61
N ASP A 155 -12.79 5.59 -13.86
CA ASP A 155 -14.05 4.87 -13.79
C ASP A 155 -14.18 4.17 -12.44
N LEU A 156 -14.99 4.73 -11.55
CA LEU A 156 -15.19 4.21 -10.20
C LEU A 156 -15.96 2.87 -10.15
N THR A 157 -16.57 2.43 -11.26
CA THR A 157 -17.13 1.09 -11.33
C THR A 157 -16.06 0.00 -11.48
N ARG A 158 -14.81 0.41 -11.75
CA ARG A 158 -13.61 -0.40 -11.90
C ARG A 158 -12.50 0.05 -10.94
N LEU A 159 -12.84 0.17 -9.64
CA LEU A 159 -11.92 0.61 -8.59
C LEU A 159 -11.28 -0.56 -7.89
N GLY A 160 -9.94 -0.62 -7.91
CA GLY A 160 -9.13 -1.51 -7.10
C GLY A 160 -8.27 -0.75 -6.10
N VAL A 161 -7.84 -1.46 -5.07
CA VAL A 161 -6.92 -0.93 -4.04
C VAL A 161 -5.78 -1.90 -3.83
N THR A 162 -4.56 -1.40 -3.71
CA THR A 162 -3.41 -2.19 -3.26
C THR A 162 -2.62 -1.43 -2.22
N GLY A 163 -2.02 -2.13 -1.28
CA GLY A 163 -1.22 -1.49 -0.23
C GLY A 163 -0.15 -2.42 0.34
N PHE A 164 0.92 -1.83 0.84
CA PHE A 164 2.14 -2.51 1.24
C PHE A 164 2.46 -2.25 2.71
N CYS A 165 2.83 -3.27 3.49
CA CYS A 165 3.18 -3.14 4.90
C CYS A 165 2.05 -2.46 5.70
N TRP A 166 2.30 -1.29 6.29
CA TRP A 166 1.27 -0.46 6.90
C TRP A 166 0.09 -0.20 5.94
N GLY A 167 0.38 0.11 4.68
CA GLY A 167 -0.64 0.27 3.64
C GLY A 167 -1.37 -1.03 3.29
N GLY A 168 -0.75 -2.18 3.49
CA GLY A 168 -1.42 -3.49 3.34
C GLY A 168 -2.51 -3.70 4.40
N ARG A 169 -2.27 -3.26 5.65
CA ARG A 169 -3.32 -3.20 6.67
C ARG A 169 -4.44 -2.25 6.26
N GLN A 170 -4.11 -1.09 5.75
CA GLN A 170 -5.09 -0.11 5.30
C GLN A 170 -5.90 -0.60 4.08
N ALA A 171 -5.32 -1.42 3.21
CA ALA A 171 -6.05 -2.02 2.08
C ALA A 171 -7.16 -2.98 2.55
N TRP A 172 -6.93 -3.76 3.61
CA TRP A 172 -7.99 -4.54 4.27
C TRP A 172 -9.10 -3.66 4.81
N LEU A 173 -8.74 -2.65 5.63
CA LEU A 173 -9.69 -1.73 6.25
C LEU A 173 -10.48 -0.93 5.21
N PHE A 174 -9.85 -0.51 4.14
CA PHE A 174 -10.54 0.24 3.09
C PHE A 174 -11.47 -0.62 2.24
N ALA A 175 -11.16 -1.92 2.06
CA ALA A 175 -12.05 -2.87 1.42
C ALA A 175 -13.33 -3.15 2.21
N GLU A 176 -13.32 -2.97 3.53
CA GLU A 176 -14.52 -3.02 4.36
C GLU A 176 -15.28 -1.68 4.36
N HIS A 177 -14.53 -0.57 4.28
CA HIS A 177 -15.07 0.77 4.44
C HIS A 177 -15.80 1.24 3.17
N ASN A 178 -15.15 1.19 2.00
CA ASN A 178 -15.63 1.86 0.81
C ASN A 178 -16.37 0.91 -0.16
N PRO A 179 -17.68 1.14 -0.42
CA PRO A 179 -18.49 0.25 -1.26
C PRO A 179 -18.17 0.32 -2.76
N HIS A 180 -17.38 1.28 -3.22
CA HIS A 180 -16.94 1.37 -4.62
C HIS A 180 -15.77 0.44 -4.91
N VAL A 181 -15.05 -0.03 -3.92
CA VAL A 181 -13.95 -0.99 -4.10
C VAL A 181 -14.51 -2.30 -4.67
N ARG A 182 -13.93 -2.78 -5.77
CA ARG A 182 -14.28 -4.04 -6.42
C ARG A 182 -13.39 -5.19 -5.99
N ALA A 183 -12.13 -4.89 -5.71
CA ALA A 183 -11.13 -5.83 -5.22
C ALA A 183 -10.00 -5.09 -4.51
N ALA A 184 -9.41 -5.74 -3.51
CA ALA A 184 -8.19 -5.23 -2.86
C ALA A 184 -7.08 -6.27 -2.88
N VAL A 185 -5.81 -5.79 -2.84
CA VAL A 185 -4.62 -6.63 -2.66
C VAL A 185 -3.79 -6.05 -1.52
N ALA A 186 -3.62 -6.85 -0.47
CA ALA A 186 -2.89 -6.48 0.75
C ALA A 186 -1.56 -7.24 0.81
N TRP A 187 -0.44 -6.52 0.67
CA TRP A 187 0.89 -7.09 0.74
C TRP A 187 1.44 -6.94 2.16
N TYR A 188 1.75 -8.06 2.81
CA TYR A 188 2.36 -8.14 4.14
C TYR A 188 1.82 -7.10 5.14
N GLY A 189 0.50 -6.88 5.11
CA GLY A 189 -0.20 -5.99 6.03
C GLY A 189 -0.67 -6.73 7.28
N LYS A 190 -0.44 -6.19 8.47
CA LYS A 190 -0.93 -6.79 9.70
C LYS A 190 -2.45 -6.93 9.71
N VAL A 191 -2.92 -8.13 10.00
CA VAL A 191 -4.35 -8.40 10.23
C VAL A 191 -4.73 -8.31 11.70
N VAL A 192 -3.75 -8.42 12.60
CA VAL A 192 -3.85 -8.23 14.05
C VAL A 192 -2.69 -7.35 14.53
N GLY A 193 -2.98 -6.36 15.34
CA GLY A 193 -1.99 -5.46 15.95
C GLY A 193 -2.52 -4.88 17.27
N ASP A 194 -1.72 -4.05 17.92
CA ASP A 194 -2.14 -3.35 19.14
C ASP A 194 -3.26 -2.35 18.83
N ARG A 195 -4.25 -2.28 19.74
CA ARG A 195 -5.33 -1.30 19.66
C ARG A 195 -5.01 -0.07 20.51
N ASN A 196 -5.29 1.10 19.96
CA ASN A 196 -5.18 2.37 20.65
C ASN A 196 -6.14 3.39 20.02
N GLU A 197 -6.13 4.65 20.43
CA GLU A 197 -7.02 5.69 19.89
C GLU A 197 -6.84 5.93 18.39
N MET A 198 -5.62 5.76 17.84
CA MET A 198 -5.33 5.93 16.41
C MET A 198 -5.74 4.71 15.60
N THR A 199 -5.63 3.53 16.19
CA THR A 199 -5.90 2.23 15.57
C THR A 199 -6.84 1.40 16.45
N PRO A 200 -8.14 1.77 16.54
CA PRO A 200 -9.07 1.18 17.50
C PRO A 200 -9.45 -0.27 17.20
N SER A 201 -9.30 -0.70 15.97
CA SER A 201 -9.65 -2.05 15.52
C SER A 201 -8.61 -2.61 14.54
N ASN A 202 -8.74 -3.88 14.21
CA ASN A 202 -7.87 -4.61 13.29
C ASN A 202 -8.68 -5.19 12.12
N PRO A 203 -8.09 -5.46 10.96
CA PRO A 203 -8.79 -6.09 9.85
C PRO A 203 -9.54 -7.37 10.21
N ILE A 204 -9.00 -8.17 11.12
CA ILE A 204 -9.62 -9.42 11.59
C ILE A 204 -10.95 -9.21 12.36
N ASP A 205 -11.17 -8.02 12.87
CA ASP A 205 -12.39 -7.69 13.64
C ASP A 205 -13.58 -7.43 12.72
N HIS A 206 -13.34 -7.07 11.47
CA HIS A 206 -14.33 -6.58 10.50
C HIS A 206 -14.57 -7.51 9.31
N VAL A 207 -14.15 -8.75 9.40
CA VAL A 207 -14.26 -9.73 8.31
C VAL A 207 -15.69 -9.85 7.74
N ALA A 208 -16.70 -9.73 8.59
CA ALA A 208 -18.11 -9.81 8.17
C ALA A 208 -18.64 -8.51 7.52
N GLU A 209 -17.81 -7.47 7.46
CA GLU A 209 -18.17 -6.15 6.93
C GLU A 209 -17.50 -5.85 5.58
N LEU A 210 -16.71 -6.79 5.04
CA LEU A 210 -15.99 -6.63 3.78
C LEU A 210 -16.96 -6.34 2.63
N LYS A 211 -16.74 -5.22 1.94
CA LYS A 211 -17.51 -4.83 0.74
C LYS A 211 -16.89 -5.41 -0.54
N ALA A 212 -15.60 -5.74 -0.50
CA ALA A 212 -14.87 -6.29 -1.63
C ALA A 212 -13.96 -7.44 -1.19
N PRO A 213 -13.75 -8.46 -2.06
CA PRO A 213 -12.80 -9.52 -1.77
C PRO A 213 -11.36 -9.00 -1.75
N VAL A 214 -10.57 -9.53 -0.82
CA VAL A 214 -9.18 -9.15 -0.61
C VAL A 214 -8.25 -10.33 -0.85
N LEU A 215 -7.21 -10.13 -1.66
CA LEU A 215 -6.08 -11.04 -1.77
C LEU A 215 -4.98 -10.57 -0.82
N GLY A 216 -4.72 -11.33 0.24
CA GLY A 216 -3.60 -11.12 1.15
C GLY A 216 -2.36 -11.89 0.71
N LEU A 217 -1.24 -11.21 0.48
CA LEU A 217 0.04 -11.79 0.06
C LEU A 217 1.07 -11.59 1.17
N TYR A 218 1.54 -12.68 1.76
CA TYR A 218 2.36 -12.67 2.97
C TYR A 218 3.63 -13.50 2.81
N GLY A 219 4.62 -13.23 3.65
CA GLY A 219 5.79 -14.10 3.82
C GLY A 219 5.60 -15.05 5.01
N ALA A 220 5.93 -16.32 4.85
CA ALA A 220 5.83 -17.29 5.95
C ALA A 220 6.93 -17.09 7.00
N LYS A 221 8.04 -16.43 6.63
CA LYS A 221 9.16 -16.06 7.52
C LYS A 221 9.07 -14.60 8.00
N ASP A 222 7.89 -13.99 7.96
CA ASP A 222 7.66 -12.65 8.49
C ASP A 222 7.39 -12.72 10.01
N ASP A 223 8.41 -12.45 10.81
CA ASP A 223 8.31 -12.46 12.27
C ASP A 223 7.33 -11.39 12.81
N SER A 224 7.06 -10.34 12.05
CA SER A 224 6.13 -9.29 12.43
C SER A 224 4.66 -9.67 12.23
N ILE A 225 4.38 -10.71 11.43
CA ILE A 225 3.03 -11.21 11.12
C ILE A 225 2.98 -12.74 11.36
N PRO A 226 2.76 -13.17 12.60
CA PRO A 226 2.75 -14.60 12.94
C PRO A 226 1.77 -15.41 12.10
N GLN A 227 2.17 -16.59 11.63
CA GLN A 227 1.33 -17.47 10.82
C GLN A 227 0.02 -17.86 11.53
N ALA A 228 0.02 -17.87 12.86
CA ALA A 228 -1.18 -18.11 13.66
C ALA A 228 -2.26 -17.06 13.40
N THR A 229 -1.88 -15.77 13.28
CA THR A 229 -2.83 -14.69 13.00
C THR A 229 -3.43 -14.78 11.58
N LEU A 230 -2.62 -15.21 10.61
CA LEU A 230 -3.10 -15.47 9.25
C LEU A 230 -4.04 -16.69 9.20
N SER A 231 -3.75 -17.72 10.00
CA SER A 231 -4.62 -18.91 10.10
C SER A 231 -5.96 -18.57 10.75
N GLU A 232 -5.96 -17.74 11.80
CA GLU A 232 -7.18 -17.22 12.41
C GLU A 232 -8.00 -16.38 11.42
N MET A 233 -7.33 -15.47 10.70
CA MET A 233 -8.00 -14.64 9.67
C MET A 233 -8.64 -15.51 8.59
N ARG A 234 -7.93 -16.53 8.06
CA ARG A 234 -8.50 -17.50 7.09
C ARG A 234 -9.73 -18.20 7.65
N GLY A 235 -9.69 -18.63 8.90
CA GLY A 235 -10.82 -19.27 9.57
C GLY A 235 -12.04 -18.36 9.62
N LYS A 236 -11.85 -17.10 10.00
CA LYS A 236 -12.94 -16.11 10.03
C LYS A 236 -13.49 -15.77 8.65
N LEU A 237 -12.61 -15.64 7.65
CA LEU A 237 -13.02 -15.38 6.25
C LEU A 237 -13.91 -16.53 5.74
N LEU A 238 -13.51 -17.78 5.94
CA LEU A 238 -14.26 -18.96 5.51
C LEU A 238 -15.60 -19.11 6.25
N ALA A 239 -15.65 -18.78 7.54
CA ALA A 239 -16.84 -18.88 8.37
C ALA A 239 -17.81 -17.70 8.22
N SER A 240 -17.42 -16.65 7.53
CA SER A 240 -18.22 -15.43 7.38
C SER A 240 -19.51 -15.67 6.58
N PRO A 241 -20.66 -15.09 6.98
CA PRO A 241 -21.86 -15.07 6.14
C PRO A 241 -21.70 -14.18 4.89
N ASP A 242 -20.75 -13.26 4.90
CA ASP A 242 -20.51 -12.32 3.82
C ASP A 242 -19.78 -12.98 2.63
N LYS A 243 -20.25 -12.69 1.41
CA LYS A 243 -19.69 -13.25 0.18
C LYS A 243 -18.27 -12.76 -0.08
N ALA A 244 -18.01 -11.45 0.09
CA ALA A 244 -16.70 -10.87 -0.18
C ALA A 244 -15.65 -11.46 0.77
N ALA A 245 -16.01 -11.71 2.03
CA ALA A 245 -15.15 -12.40 2.98
C ALA A 245 -14.79 -13.81 2.50
N ARG A 246 -15.78 -14.63 2.14
CA ARG A 246 -15.54 -16.02 1.69
C ARG A 246 -14.78 -16.10 0.36
N GLU A 247 -14.86 -15.08 -0.48
CA GLU A 247 -14.10 -14.98 -1.73
C GLU A 247 -12.69 -14.42 -1.52
N SER A 248 -12.38 -13.89 -0.32
CA SER A 248 -11.04 -13.39 0.02
C SER A 248 -10.06 -14.55 0.21
N GLU A 249 -8.82 -14.31 -0.17
CA GLU A 249 -7.76 -15.32 -0.13
C GLU A 249 -6.53 -14.78 0.63
N ILE A 250 -5.85 -15.65 1.35
CA ILE A 250 -4.55 -15.35 1.97
C ILE A 250 -3.53 -16.39 1.48
N LEU A 251 -2.49 -15.91 0.83
CA LEU A 251 -1.34 -16.71 0.39
C LEU A 251 -0.11 -16.33 1.22
N ALA A 252 0.65 -17.32 1.67
CA ALA A 252 1.94 -17.12 2.33
C ALA A 252 3.04 -17.82 1.53
N TYR A 253 4.07 -17.08 1.12
CA TYR A 253 5.25 -17.60 0.43
C TYR A 253 6.20 -18.22 1.45
N PRO A 254 6.59 -19.51 1.29
CA PRO A 254 7.28 -20.27 2.33
C PRO A 254 8.63 -19.67 2.77
N ASP A 255 9.35 -19.04 1.82
CA ASP A 255 10.69 -18.52 2.05
C ASP A 255 10.75 -17.00 2.21
N ALA A 256 9.65 -16.29 1.97
CA ALA A 256 9.58 -14.86 2.06
C ALA A 256 9.45 -14.37 3.52
N GLY A 257 10.13 -13.27 3.80
CA GLY A 257 9.94 -12.45 5.00
C GLY A 257 9.08 -11.22 4.71
N HIS A 258 9.15 -10.23 5.62
CA HIS A 258 8.48 -8.94 5.43
C HIS A 258 9.04 -8.18 4.22
N ALA A 259 8.18 -7.47 3.49
CA ALA A 259 8.55 -6.61 2.35
C ALA A 259 9.24 -7.35 1.19
N PHE A 260 8.88 -8.62 0.92
CA PHE A 260 9.46 -9.42 -0.16
C PHE A 260 9.21 -8.86 -1.57
N PHE A 261 8.23 -7.96 -1.73
CA PHE A 261 7.95 -7.27 -3.00
C PHE A 261 8.77 -5.98 -3.18
N ALA A 262 9.34 -5.44 -2.13
CA ALA A 262 10.04 -4.16 -2.14
C ALA A 262 11.44 -4.30 -2.80
N ASP A 263 11.50 -4.14 -4.13
CA ASP A 263 12.70 -4.40 -4.94
C ASP A 263 13.92 -3.50 -4.63
N TYR A 264 13.73 -2.46 -3.87
CA TYR A 264 14.77 -1.58 -3.35
C TYR A 264 15.39 -2.07 -2.04
N ARG A 265 14.86 -3.15 -1.43
CA ARG A 265 15.27 -3.68 -0.12
C ARG A 265 16.01 -5.02 -0.23
N PRO A 266 16.90 -5.34 0.73
CA PRO A 266 17.53 -6.66 0.81
C PRO A 266 16.56 -7.83 1.01
N SER A 267 15.35 -7.56 1.53
CA SER A 267 14.29 -8.56 1.70
C SER A 267 13.56 -8.94 0.41
N TYR A 268 13.88 -8.31 -0.71
CA TYR A 268 13.27 -8.60 -2.00
C TYR A 268 13.54 -10.03 -2.47
N ILE A 269 12.47 -10.74 -2.82
CA ILE A 269 12.56 -12.09 -3.38
C ILE A 269 11.85 -12.08 -4.73
N LYS A 270 12.64 -11.93 -5.79
CA LYS A 270 12.12 -11.75 -7.15
C LYS A 270 11.09 -12.80 -7.59
N PRO A 271 11.29 -14.12 -7.42
CA PRO A 271 10.29 -15.12 -7.82
C PRO A 271 8.94 -14.92 -7.11
N ASP A 272 8.95 -14.66 -5.80
CA ASP A 272 7.74 -14.48 -5.01
C ASP A 272 7.06 -13.15 -5.33
N ALA A 273 7.85 -12.09 -5.55
CA ALA A 273 7.35 -10.79 -5.99
C ALA A 273 6.69 -10.85 -7.37
N ASP A 274 7.31 -11.54 -8.33
CA ASP A 274 6.77 -11.73 -9.68
C ASP A 274 5.47 -12.55 -9.67
N ASP A 275 5.41 -13.64 -8.88
CA ASP A 275 4.20 -14.44 -8.72
C ASP A 275 3.09 -13.63 -8.04
N GLY A 276 3.42 -12.93 -6.96
CA GLY A 276 2.48 -12.05 -6.25
C GLY A 276 1.91 -10.97 -7.17
N TRP A 277 2.75 -10.33 -7.99
CA TRP A 277 2.30 -9.34 -8.97
C TRP A 277 1.33 -9.94 -10.01
N LYS A 278 1.65 -11.11 -10.55
CA LYS A 278 0.76 -11.82 -11.48
C LYS A 278 -0.58 -12.15 -10.84
N ARG A 279 -0.58 -12.62 -9.58
CA ARG A 279 -1.80 -12.91 -8.82
C ARG A 279 -2.60 -11.64 -8.55
N ALA A 280 -1.95 -10.55 -8.19
CA ALA A 280 -2.61 -9.26 -7.97
C ALA A 280 -3.34 -8.78 -9.25
N LEU A 281 -2.70 -8.85 -10.40
CA LEU A 281 -3.32 -8.49 -11.69
C LEU A 281 -4.47 -9.45 -12.06
N ALA A 282 -4.31 -10.75 -11.83
CA ALA A 282 -5.36 -11.73 -12.04
C ALA A 282 -6.55 -11.51 -11.11
N TRP A 283 -6.29 -11.12 -9.86
CA TRP A 283 -7.31 -10.77 -8.87
C TRP A 283 -8.14 -9.57 -9.31
N PHE A 284 -7.49 -8.48 -9.69
CA PHE A 284 -8.16 -7.29 -10.21
C PHE A 284 -8.99 -7.61 -11.45
N ARG A 285 -8.48 -8.43 -12.36
CA ARG A 285 -9.24 -8.85 -13.55
C ARG A 285 -10.43 -9.72 -13.19
N LYS A 286 -10.29 -10.68 -12.26
CA LYS A 286 -11.35 -11.57 -11.79
C LYS A 286 -12.57 -10.79 -11.27
N TYR A 287 -12.33 -9.67 -10.61
CA TYR A 287 -13.38 -8.85 -10.00
C TYR A 287 -13.73 -7.58 -10.80
N GLY A 288 -13.35 -7.52 -12.05
CA GLY A 288 -13.79 -6.48 -13.00
C GLY A 288 -13.15 -5.11 -12.76
N VAL A 289 -11.95 -5.06 -12.21
CA VAL A 289 -11.16 -3.82 -12.12
C VAL A 289 -10.44 -3.54 -13.44
N LEU A 290 -10.13 -4.55 -14.23
CA LEU A 290 -9.51 -4.43 -15.56
C LEU A 290 -10.36 -5.16 -16.60
#